data_52904bb7f72eea266e3aa9cdfe41bc91
#
_entry.id   52904bb7f72eea266e3aa9cdfe41bc91
#
_cell.length_a   1.000
_cell.length_b   1.000
_cell.length_c   1.000
_cell.angle_alpha   90.00
_cell.angle_beta   90.00
_cell.angle_gamma   90.00
#
_symmetry.space_group_name_H-M   'P 1'
#
loop_
_entity.id
_entity.type
_entity.pdbx_description
1 polymer ?
#
loop_
_entity_poly.entity_id
_entity_poly.type
_entity_poly.pdbx_seq_one_letter_code
_entity_poly.pdbx_strand_id
1 'polypeptide(L)'
;TGLIASSFAGCAKVNYVTEGAIKAIHQIKDGSWKKQAEGEKAGSSEDTSVLEKSFEAGKYGGVEFKSLEDVANYYKEAYDYTKTLTAEYVNDKGQTETFYKLLGDEKINVGKVMIDGKENAVINKLVPGIVDGLFKPNIYGLVPCNNRNPKLDNYNCNEKDPGKKDFRKSYVKGEDVLDANITDNGDGTITMVIQPKAAEMSMRGEDSQGDFFEVLGDISATVAQIDVISFAQGTAEDNIKVTYKGGTVTCTINTKTKEITKAEYDMVAEVAVNHANVAVIKDKSASLLIKYKNTFPASDEVTMKARQFKRK
;
A
#
# COMPACT_ATOMS: atom_id res chain seq x y z
N THR A 1 -2.12 3.94 -29.69
CA THR A 1 -2.66 4.43 -28.39
C THR A 1 -3.59 3.44 -27.68
N GLY A 2 -3.64 2.19 -28.06
CA GLY A 2 -4.60 1.22 -27.54
C GLY A 2 -4.01 -0.07 -26.95
N LEU A 3 -2.70 -0.18 -26.75
CA LEU A 3 -2.04 -1.47 -26.49
C LEU A 3 -1.44 -1.68 -25.10
N ILE A 4 -1.51 -0.71 -24.19
CA ILE A 4 -0.89 -0.82 -22.85
C ILE A 4 -1.79 -1.54 -21.83
N ALA A 5 -3.03 -1.84 -22.16
CA ALA A 5 -4.00 -2.37 -21.19
C ALA A 5 -4.00 -3.90 -21.03
N SER A 6 -3.26 -4.68 -21.85
CA SER A 6 -3.44 -6.14 -21.89
C SER A 6 -2.34 -7.01 -21.32
N SER A 7 -1.19 -6.45 -20.93
CA SER A 7 -0.06 -7.26 -20.44
C SER A 7 0.10 -7.32 -18.92
N PHE A 8 -0.79 -6.71 -18.16
CA PHE A 8 -0.73 -6.73 -16.68
C PHE A 8 -1.43 -7.93 -16.02
N ALA A 9 -1.56 -9.04 -16.71
CA ALA A 9 -2.29 -10.21 -16.20
C ALA A 9 -1.52 -11.03 -15.14
N GLY A 10 -0.33 -10.65 -14.76
CA GLY A 10 0.50 -11.41 -13.81
C GLY A 10 0.90 -10.66 -12.54
N CYS A 11 0.90 -9.34 -12.55
CA CYS A 11 1.18 -8.55 -11.35
C CYS A 11 -0.12 -8.08 -10.73
N ALA A 12 -0.16 -7.98 -9.43
CA ALA A 12 -1.23 -7.30 -8.74
C ALA A 12 -1.48 -5.98 -9.45
N LYS A 13 -2.66 -5.81 -10.05
CA LYS A 13 -3.00 -4.56 -10.70
C LYS A 13 -3.04 -3.48 -9.64
N VAL A 14 -2.03 -2.69 -9.65
CA VAL A 14 -1.94 -1.50 -8.83
C VAL A 14 -2.94 -0.51 -9.41
N ASN A 15 -3.94 -0.10 -8.66
CA ASN A 15 -4.99 0.82 -9.10
C ASN A 15 -4.94 2.04 -8.21
N TYR A 16 -4.54 3.17 -8.72
CA TYR A 16 -4.28 4.36 -7.95
C TYR A 16 -4.93 5.60 -8.56
N VAL A 17 -5.27 6.53 -7.71
CA VAL A 17 -5.77 7.85 -8.09
C VAL A 17 -4.87 8.90 -7.47
N THR A 18 -4.47 9.84 -8.29
CA THR A 18 -3.64 10.97 -7.84
C THR A 18 -4.49 12.11 -7.33
N GLU A 19 -4.23 12.55 -6.11
CA GLU A 19 -4.58 13.89 -5.63
C GLU A 19 -3.44 14.48 -4.81
N GLY A 20 -2.99 15.65 -5.25
CA GLY A 20 -2.24 16.71 -4.57
C GLY A 20 -1.23 16.33 -3.48
N ALA A 21 -0.04 15.99 -3.87
CA ALA A 21 1.05 15.58 -3.00
C ALA A 21 1.77 16.77 -2.36
N ILE A 22 1.31 17.36 -1.30
CA ILE A 22 1.97 18.57 -0.76
C ILE A 22 2.78 18.33 0.54
N LYS A 23 2.45 17.34 1.37
CA LYS A 23 3.18 17.13 2.63
C LYS A 23 4.45 16.26 2.53
N ALA A 24 4.59 15.47 1.48
CA ALA A 24 5.74 14.58 1.27
C ALA A 24 7.05 15.31 0.94
N ILE A 25 6.96 16.57 0.48
CA ILE A 25 8.09 17.38 0.02
C ILE A 25 9.06 17.75 1.14
N HIS A 26 8.64 17.72 2.41
CA HIS A 26 9.53 18.10 3.50
C HIS A 26 10.66 17.09 3.73
N GLN A 27 10.43 15.80 3.50
CA GLN A 27 11.46 14.76 3.65
C GLN A 27 12.47 14.75 2.47
N ILE A 28 12.07 15.23 1.30
CA ILE A 28 12.97 15.43 0.17
C ILE A 28 13.82 16.69 0.39
N LYS A 29 13.31 17.69 1.11
CA LYS A 29 14.02 18.94 1.43
C LYS A 29 15.18 18.78 2.42
N ASP A 30 15.16 17.75 3.26
CA ASP A 30 16.24 17.50 4.24
C ASP A 30 17.49 16.84 3.64
N GLY A 31 17.45 16.50 2.35
CA GLY A 31 18.61 16.04 1.60
C GLY A 31 18.94 14.56 1.74
N SER A 32 18.09 13.77 2.39
CA SER A 32 18.31 12.32 2.54
C SER A 32 18.41 11.58 1.19
N TRP A 33 17.69 12.05 0.17
CA TRP A 33 17.78 11.53 -1.20
C TRP A 33 19.13 11.85 -1.90
N LYS A 34 19.84 12.95 -1.54
CA LYS A 34 21.15 13.28 -2.12
C LYS A 34 22.18 12.19 -1.89
N LYS A 35 22.13 11.53 -0.73
CA LYS A 35 23.02 10.42 -0.37
C LYS A 35 22.80 9.18 -1.23
N GLN A 36 21.58 8.96 -1.71
CA GLN A 36 21.29 7.86 -2.62
C GLN A 36 21.75 8.14 -4.06
N ALA A 37 21.57 9.38 -4.53
CA ALA A 37 21.99 9.81 -5.87
C ALA A 37 23.51 9.82 -6.07
N GLU A 38 24.29 9.89 -4.98
CA GLU A 38 25.76 9.92 -5.01
C GLU A 38 26.41 8.54 -4.90
N GLY A 39 25.63 7.45 -4.96
CA GLY A 39 26.15 6.08 -4.92
C GLY A 39 26.71 5.66 -3.56
N GLU A 40 26.59 6.47 -2.54
CA GLU A 40 26.79 6.02 -1.17
C GLU A 40 25.68 5.04 -0.82
N LYS A 41 26.06 3.82 -0.40
CA LYS A 41 25.12 2.91 0.24
C LYS A 41 24.31 3.73 1.22
N ALA A 42 22.99 3.73 1.08
CA ALA A 42 22.10 4.32 2.05
C ALA A 42 22.57 3.80 3.41
N GLY A 43 23.30 4.65 4.12
CA GLY A 43 23.60 4.35 5.51
C GLY A 43 22.24 4.12 6.12
N SER A 44 22.05 3.03 6.83
CA SER A 44 20.83 2.68 7.50
C SER A 44 20.40 3.90 8.32
N SER A 45 19.57 4.77 7.72
CA SER A 45 18.84 5.71 8.54
C SER A 45 17.97 4.80 9.40
N GLU A 46 18.26 4.76 10.69
CA GLU A 46 17.57 3.89 11.64
C GLU A 46 16.09 3.94 11.35
N ASP A 47 15.48 2.77 11.25
CA ASP A 47 14.05 2.66 11.08
C ASP A 47 13.43 3.15 12.40
N THR A 48 12.97 4.39 12.41
CA THR A 48 12.49 5.07 13.60
C THR A 48 10.97 5.12 13.62
N SER A 49 10.39 4.99 14.81
CA SER A 49 8.96 5.14 14.98
C SER A 49 8.49 6.55 14.59
N VAL A 50 7.39 6.59 13.82
CA VAL A 50 6.67 7.83 13.51
C VAL A 50 5.43 8.01 14.39
N LEU A 51 5.19 7.07 15.29
CA LEU A 51 4.05 7.10 16.20
C LEU A 51 4.26 8.16 17.29
N GLU A 52 3.20 8.86 17.66
CA GLU A 52 3.24 9.83 18.76
C GLU A 52 3.53 9.17 20.11
N LYS A 53 3.12 7.91 20.26
CA LYS A 53 3.34 7.10 21.46
C LYS A 53 3.77 5.71 21.02
N SER A 54 4.84 5.20 21.61
CA SER A 54 5.29 3.84 21.43
C SER A 54 4.42 2.84 22.19
N PHE A 55 4.62 1.57 21.89
CA PHE A 55 3.92 0.47 22.53
C PHE A 55 4.15 0.46 24.06
N GLU A 56 3.06 0.37 24.78
CA GLU A 56 3.06 0.12 26.22
C GLU A 56 2.29 -1.17 26.48
N ALA A 57 2.93 -2.10 27.22
CA ALA A 57 2.26 -3.32 27.65
C ALA A 57 1.11 -2.98 28.60
N GLY A 58 -0.05 -3.60 28.39
CA GLY A 58 -1.22 -3.27 29.20
C GLY A 58 -2.47 -4.03 28.79
N LYS A 59 -3.58 -3.67 29.44
CA LYS A 59 -4.89 -4.21 29.12
C LYS A 59 -5.77 -3.14 28.50
N TYR A 60 -6.22 -3.38 27.27
CA TYR A 60 -7.03 -2.45 26.48
C TYR A 60 -8.31 -3.15 26.03
N GLY A 61 -9.46 -2.55 26.31
CA GLY A 61 -10.76 -3.15 25.98
C GLY A 61 -10.99 -4.56 26.51
N GLY A 62 -10.34 -4.90 27.64
CA GLY A 62 -10.38 -6.23 28.22
C GLY A 62 -9.34 -7.22 27.68
N VAL A 63 -8.58 -6.87 26.64
CA VAL A 63 -7.53 -7.69 26.02
C VAL A 63 -6.17 -7.30 26.57
N GLU A 64 -5.34 -8.27 26.94
CA GLU A 64 -3.98 -8.06 27.44
C GLU A 64 -2.97 -8.13 26.29
N PHE A 65 -2.06 -7.14 26.22
CA PHE A 65 -0.96 -7.06 25.27
C PHE A 65 0.35 -6.89 26.04
N LYS A 66 1.26 -7.83 25.91
CA LYS A 66 2.56 -7.85 26.61
C LYS A 66 3.72 -7.48 25.70
N SER A 67 3.54 -7.64 24.39
CA SER A 67 4.59 -7.52 23.40
C SER A 67 4.02 -7.09 22.03
N LEU A 68 4.90 -6.67 21.13
CA LEU A 68 4.54 -6.44 19.72
C LEU A 68 4.07 -7.73 19.02
N GLU A 69 4.51 -8.89 19.48
CA GLU A 69 4.00 -10.19 19.00
C GLU A 69 2.51 -10.35 19.34
N ASP A 70 2.07 -9.97 20.54
CA ASP A 70 0.64 -10.01 20.90
C ASP A 70 -0.17 -9.05 20.04
N VAL A 71 0.38 -7.87 19.72
CA VAL A 71 -0.24 -6.89 18.81
C VAL A 71 -0.42 -7.50 17.42
N ALA A 72 0.65 -8.06 16.86
CA ALA A 72 0.65 -8.69 15.54
C ALA A 72 -0.36 -9.85 15.48
N ASN A 73 -0.35 -10.72 16.47
CA ASN A 73 -1.26 -11.87 16.55
C ASN A 73 -2.73 -11.44 16.68
N TYR A 74 -3.01 -10.43 17.49
CA TYR A 74 -4.37 -9.93 17.65
C TYR A 74 -4.89 -9.25 16.38
N TYR A 75 -4.05 -8.43 15.72
CA TYR A 75 -4.36 -7.85 14.41
C TYR A 75 -4.64 -8.93 13.37
N LYS A 76 -3.76 -9.94 13.28
CA LYS A 76 -3.90 -11.07 12.37
C LYS A 76 -5.22 -11.82 12.55
N GLU A 77 -5.59 -12.13 13.79
CA GLU A 77 -6.87 -12.79 14.08
C GLU A 77 -8.07 -11.92 13.68
N ALA A 78 -7.99 -10.61 13.97
CA ALA A 78 -9.04 -9.66 13.60
C ALA A 78 -9.16 -9.49 12.07
N TYR A 79 -8.03 -9.42 11.38
CA TYR A 79 -7.97 -9.37 9.92
C TYR A 79 -8.59 -10.62 9.31
N ASP A 80 -8.12 -11.80 9.72
CA ASP A 80 -8.58 -13.09 9.19
C ASP A 80 -10.09 -13.27 9.40
N TYR A 81 -10.58 -12.93 10.60
CA TYR A 81 -12.01 -12.97 10.88
C TYR A 81 -12.80 -12.01 9.99
N THR A 82 -12.38 -10.76 9.90
CA THR A 82 -13.07 -9.74 9.11
C THR A 82 -13.13 -10.10 7.64
N LYS A 83 -12.09 -10.71 7.09
CA LYS A 83 -12.05 -11.19 5.69
C LYS A 83 -13.01 -12.34 5.42
N THR A 84 -13.50 -13.03 6.44
CA THR A 84 -14.56 -14.06 6.27
C THR A 84 -15.96 -13.47 6.19
N LEU A 85 -16.16 -12.24 6.67
CA LEU A 85 -17.46 -11.61 6.71
C LEU A 85 -17.87 -11.08 5.34
N THR A 86 -19.11 -11.41 4.94
CA THR A 86 -19.69 -10.98 3.66
C THR A 86 -20.96 -10.19 3.85
N ALA A 87 -21.32 -9.42 2.83
CA ALA A 87 -22.59 -8.71 2.72
C ALA A 87 -23.12 -8.80 1.29
N GLU A 88 -24.42 -8.59 1.14
CA GLU A 88 -25.05 -8.54 -0.17
C GLU A 88 -25.12 -7.10 -0.69
N TYR A 89 -24.83 -6.96 -1.97
CA TYR A 89 -24.87 -5.72 -2.72
C TYR A 89 -25.70 -5.90 -3.98
N VAL A 90 -26.31 -4.84 -4.47
CA VAL A 90 -27.05 -4.85 -5.74
C VAL A 90 -26.23 -4.10 -6.79
N ASN A 91 -25.93 -4.77 -7.92
CA ASN A 91 -25.23 -4.18 -9.04
C ASN A 91 -26.15 -3.28 -9.91
N ASP A 92 -25.57 -2.64 -10.93
CA ASP A 92 -26.28 -1.79 -11.88
C ASP A 92 -27.36 -2.49 -12.71
N LYS A 93 -27.28 -3.82 -12.78
CA LYS A 93 -28.27 -4.69 -13.46
C LYS A 93 -29.37 -5.17 -12.52
N GLY A 94 -29.39 -4.73 -11.27
CA GLY A 94 -30.33 -5.18 -10.24
C GLY A 94 -30.06 -6.59 -9.70
N GLN A 95 -28.89 -7.17 -9.99
CA GLN A 95 -28.52 -8.51 -9.53
C GLN A 95 -27.85 -8.40 -8.17
N THR A 96 -28.16 -9.36 -7.28
CA THR A 96 -27.50 -9.48 -5.98
C THR A 96 -26.13 -10.15 -6.13
N GLU A 97 -25.10 -9.50 -5.60
CA GLU A 97 -23.75 -10.01 -5.52
C GLU A 97 -23.27 -10.02 -4.07
N THR A 98 -22.52 -11.06 -3.72
CA THR A 98 -21.92 -11.21 -2.39
C THR A 98 -20.46 -10.80 -2.45
N PHE A 99 -20.08 -9.86 -1.57
CA PHE A 99 -18.71 -9.36 -1.41
C PHE A 99 -18.31 -9.32 0.05
N TYR A 100 -17.07 -8.89 0.32
CA TYR A 100 -16.65 -8.57 1.68
C TYR A 100 -17.62 -7.60 2.34
N LYS A 101 -17.93 -7.87 3.63
CA LYS A 101 -18.75 -6.96 4.44
C LYS A 101 -18.08 -5.58 4.57
N LEU A 102 -16.77 -5.56 4.77
CA LEU A 102 -15.96 -4.34 4.86
C LEU A 102 -15.25 -4.10 3.54
N LEU A 103 -15.75 -3.15 2.77
CA LEU A 103 -15.14 -2.70 1.52
C LEU A 103 -14.41 -1.38 1.72
N GLY A 104 -13.28 -1.22 1.06
CA GLY A 104 -12.45 -0.04 1.11
C GLY A 104 -12.33 0.68 -0.22
N ASP A 105 -11.85 1.92 -0.13
CA ASP A 105 -11.39 2.72 -1.26
C ASP A 105 -9.89 3.00 -1.13
N GLU A 106 -9.33 3.54 -2.21
CA GLU A 106 -7.91 3.81 -2.31
C GLU A 106 -7.64 5.18 -2.90
N LYS A 107 -6.60 5.82 -2.37
CA LYS A 107 -6.03 7.05 -2.93
C LYS A 107 -4.54 6.91 -3.01
N ILE A 108 -3.96 7.34 -4.13
CA ILE A 108 -2.53 7.54 -4.23
C ILE A 108 -2.22 9.02 -4.42
N ASN A 109 -1.24 9.48 -3.67
CA ASN A 109 -0.66 10.79 -3.84
C ASN A 109 0.77 10.61 -4.33
N VAL A 110 1.04 11.05 -5.54
CA VAL A 110 2.37 11.05 -6.11
C VAL A 110 2.99 12.41 -5.91
N GLY A 111 4.13 12.41 -5.23
CA GLY A 111 4.93 13.61 -5.01
C GLY A 111 5.50 14.17 -6.30
N LYS A 112 6.14 15.32 -6.18
CA LYS A 112 6.86 15.89 -7.31
C LYS A 112 8.10 15.05 -7.62
N VAL A 113 8.34 14.83 -8.89
CA VAL A 113 9.58 14.21 -9.36
C VAL A 113 10.72 15.22 -9.21
N MET A 114 11.77 14.77 -8.53
CA MET A 114 13.01 15.50 -8.36
C MET A 114 14.03 14.93 -9.33
N ILE A 115 14.63 15.77 -10.14
CA ILE A 115 15.73 15.41 -11.05
C ILE A 115 17.02 16.03 -10.50
N ASP A 116 18.01 15.21 -10.19
CA ASP A 116 19.25 15.64 -9.50
C ASP A 116 18.93 16.63 -8.35
N GLY A 117 17.84 16.36 -7.61
CA GLY A 117 17.39 17.15 -6.47
C GLY A 117 16.67 18.45 -6.75
N LYS A 118 16.27 18.68 -7.94
CA LYS A 118 15.51 19.87 -8.31
C LYS A 118 14.20 19.49 -8.96
N GLU A 119 13.15 20.24 -8.64
CA GLU A 119 11.88 20.08 -9.34
C GLU A 119 12.05 20.34 -10.83
N ASN A 120 11.47 19.44 -11.64
CA ASN A 120 11.42 19.61 -13.09
C ASN A 120 9.97 19.82 -13.54
N ALA A 121 9.65 21.05 -13.92
CA ALA A 121 8.28 21.42 -14.30
C ALA A 121 7.74 20.66 -15.51
N VAL A 122 8.60 20.25 -16.45
CA VAL A 122 8.20 19.49 -17.63
C VAL A 122 7.81 18.06 -17.24
N ILE A 123 8.67 17.39 -16.48
CA ILE A 123 8.44 16.03 -16.01
C ILE A 123 7.22 15.97 -15.08
N ASN A 124 7.08 16.94 -14.18
CA ASN A 124 5.95 17.01 -13.26
C ASN A 124 4.59 17.25 -13.96
N LYS A 125 4.58 17.75 -15.19
CA LYS A 125 3.35 17.80 -16.01
C LYS A 125 3.01 16.47 -16.68
N LEU A 126 4.02 15.61 -16.91
CA LEU A 126 3.81 14.30 -17.55
C LEU A 126 3.36 13.23 -16.57
N VAL A 127 3.87 13.30 -15.33
CA VAL A 127 3.66 12.26 -14.29
C VAL A 127 2.18 11.99 -13.99
N PRO A 128 1.30 13.00 -13.81
CA PRO A 128 -0.11 12.73 -13.56
C PRO A 128 -0.77 11.89 -14.67
N GLY A 129 -0.51 12.22 -15.94
CA GLY A 129 -1.06 11.47 -17.05
C GLY A 129 -0.55 10.03 -17.14
N ILE A 130 0.70 9.78 -16.77
CA ILE A 130 1.26 8.42 -16.67
C ILE A 130 0.55 7.65 -15.56
N VAL A 131 0.43 8.25 -14.38
CA VAL A 131 -0.19 7.63 -13.22
C VAL A 131 -1.67 7.34 -13.47
N ASP A 132 -2.43 8.30 -13.96
CA ASP A 132 -3.86 8.13 -14.30
C ASP A 132 -4.09 7.03 -15.36
N GLY A 133 -3.13 6.85 -16.26
CA GLY A 133 -3.16 5.76 -17.24
C GLY A 133 -2.92 4.37 -16.65
N LEU A 134 -2.14 4.29 -15.57
CA LEU A 134 -1.76 3.05 -14.94
C LEU A 134 -2.76 2.60 -13.86
N PHE A 135 -3.46 3.54 -13.22
CA PHE A 135 -4.18 3.29 -11.99
C PHE A 135 -5.64 3.73 -12.07
N LYS A 136 -6.54 2.82 -11.69
CA LYS A 136 -7.99 3.10 -11.67
C LYS A 136 -8.55 2.73 -10.30
N PRO A 137 -9.42 3.57 -9.72
CA PRO A 137 -10.06 3.26 -8.44
C PRO A 137 -10.84 1.95 -8.51
N ASN A 138 -10.79 1.18 -7.45
CA ASN A 138 -11.51 -0.08 -7.30
C ASN A 138 -11.98 -0.26 -5.85
N ILE A 139 -12.94 -1.16 -5.66
CA ILE A 139 -13.47 -1.54 -4.35
C ILE A 139 -13.01 -2.95 -4.03
N TYR A 140 -12.58 -3.18 -2.79
CA TYR A 140 -12.04 -4.47 -2.36
C TYR A 140 -12.09 -4.63 -0.83
N GLY A 141 -11.81 -5.82 -0.33
CA GLY A 141 -11.66 -6.09 1.10
C GLY A 141 -10.33 -5.59 1.65
N LEU A 142 -10.11 -5.79 2.94
CA LEU A 142 -8.87 -5.39 3.64
C LEU A 142 -7.61 -5.79 2.87
N VAL A 143 -6.62 -4.90 2.88
CA VAL A 143 -5.32 -5.11 2.22
C VAL A 143 -4.31 -5.79 3.17
N PRO A 144 -3.28 -6.46 2.65
CA PRO A 144 -3.03 -6.73 1.24
C PRO A 144 -4.04 -7.71 0.66
N CYS A 145 -4.46 -7.46 -0.58
CA CYS A 145 -5.35 -8.36 -1.29
C CYS A 145 -4.72 -8.78 -2.61
N ASN A 146 -4.76 -10.06 -2.90
CA ASN A 146 -4.24 -10.57 -4.16
C ASN A 146 -5.17 -10.27 -5.32
N ASN A 147 -6.44 -10.13 -5.00
CA ASN A 147 -7.49 -9.90 -5.94
C ASN A 147 -8.54 -9.00 -5.30
N ARG A 148 -9.12 -8.11 -6.08
CA ARG A 148 -10.12 -7.17 -5.59
C ARG A 148 -11.54 -7.71 -5.62
N ASN A 149 -11.68 -9.00 -5.92
CA ASN A 149 -12.95 -9.71 -5.91
C ASN A 149 -12.87 -10.84 -4.87
N PRO A 150 -13.79 -10.90 -3.89
CA PRO A 150 -13.79 -11.94 -2.86
C PRO A 150 -13.75 -13.37 -3.40
N LYS A 151 -14.39 -13.60 -4.54
CA LYS A 151 -14.38 -14.92 -5.22
C LYS A 151 -13.01 -15.26 -5.79
N LEU A 152 -12.21 -14.26 -6.09
CA LEU A 152 -10.91 -14.39 -6.71
C LEU A 152 -9.75 -14.32 -5.71
N ASP A 153 -9.94 -13.79 -4.50
CA ASP A 153 -9.00 -13.94 -3.41
C ASP A 153 -8.74 -15.42 -3.08
N ASN A 154 -9.72 -16.27 -3.34
CA ASN A 154 -9.58 -17.72 -3.29
C ASN A 154 -8.71 -18.31 -4.40
N TYR A 155 -8.50 -17.57 -5.48
CA TYR A 155 -7.84 -18.11 -6.65
C TYR A 155 -6.39 -18.52 -6.37
N ASN A 156 -5.75 -17.84 -5.44
CA ASN A 156 -4.38 -18.14 -5.06
C ASN A 156 -4.24 -19.07 -3.86
N CYS A 157 -5.34 -19.46 -3.26
CA CYS A 157 -5.47 -20.51 -2.24
C CYS A 157 -5.87 -21.84 -2.81
N ASN A 158 -5.54 -22.05 -4.01
CA ASN A 158 -5.93 -23.22 -4.74
C ASN A 158 -5.17 -24.42 -4.18
N GLU A 159 -5.88 -25.48 -3.83
CA GLU A 159 -5.29 -26.79 -3.51
C GLU A 159 -4.39 -27.33 -4.64
N LYS A 160 -4.60 -26.85 -5.86
CA LYS A 160 -3.77 -27.17 -7.03
C LYS A 160 -2.44 -26.40 -7.10
N ASP A 161 -2.28 -25.36 -6.29
CA ASP A 161 -1.05 -24.56 -6.23
C ASP A 161 -0.71 -24.22 -4.78
N PRO A 162 -0.27 -25.21 -4.00
CA PRO A 162 -0.04 -25.07 -2.56
C PRO A 162 1.10 -24.09 -2.20
N GLY A 163 1.88 -23.63 -3.18
CA GLY A 163 2.93 -22.61 -2.98
C GLY A 163 2.41 -21.18 -2.97
N LYS A 164 1.16 -20.95 -3.34
CA LYS A 164 0.60 -19.58 -3.34
C LYS A 164 -0.04 -19.21 -2.02
N LYS A 165 0.27 -18.01 -1.56
CA LYS A 165 -0.30 -17.44 -0.31
C LYS A 165 -1.80 -17.14 -0.45
N ASP A 166 -2.54 -17.42 0.62
CA ASP A 166 -3.96 -17.04 0.75
C ASP A 166 -4.06 -15.63 1.34
N PHE A 167 -4.25 -14.63 0.51
CA PHE A 167 -4.40 -13.24 0.96
C PHE A 167 -5.75 -12.90 1.61
N ARG A 168 -6.58 -13.89 1.91
CA ARG A 168 -7.65 -13.77 2.91
C ARG A 168 -7.12 -13.93 4.32
N LYS A 169 -5.88 -14.39 4.47
CA LYS A 169 -5.18 -14.54 5.73
C LYS A 169 -4.04 -13.54 5.81
N SER A 170 -3.84 -13.01 7.00
CA SER A 170 -2.67 -12.19 7.29
C SER A 170 -1.45 -13.06 7.55
N TYR A 171 -0.30 -12.65 7.03
CA TYR A 171 0.99 -13.28 7.28
C TYR A 171 1.86 -12.50 8.26
N VAL A 172 1.32 -11.43 8.84
CA VAL A 172 1.98 -10.56 9.82
C VAL A 172 2.50 -11.37 11.01
N LYS A 173 3.70 -11.04 11.45
CA LYS A 173 4.38 -11.55 12.62
C LYS A 173 4.86 -10.41 13.51
N GLY A 174 5.20 -10.67 14.76
CA GLY A 174 5.75 -9.65 15.66
C GLY A 174 7.04 -9.03 15.15
N GLU A 175 7.86 -9.81 14.45
CA GLU A 175 9.11 -9.32 13.84
C GLU A 175 8.90 -8.30 12.71
N ASP A 176 7.72 -8.24 12.11
CA ASP A 176 7.36 -7.27 11.06
C ASP A 176 6.99 -5.90 11.63
N VAL A 177 6.66 -5.85 12.92
CA VAL A 177 6.22 -4.65 13.61
C VAL A 177 7.44 -3.90 14.17
N LEU A 178 7.59 -2.64 13.78
CA LEU A 178 8.58 -1.74 14.36
C LEU A 178 8.09 -1.17 15.69
N ASP A 179 6.85 -0.66 15.70
CA ASP A 179 6.22 -0.05 16.85
C ASP A 179 4.70 -0.14 16.74
N ALA A 180 4.00 0.04 17.86
CA ALA A 180 2.55 0.08 17.88
C ALA A 180 2.04 0.98 19.01
N ASN A 181 0.79 1.42 18.88
CA ASN A 181 0.05 2.08 19.94
C ASN A 181 -1.37 1.50 20.02
N ILE A 182 -1.90 1.34 21.22
CA ILE A 182 -3.25 0.83 21.45
C ILE A 182 -4.01 1.79 22.34
N THR A 183 -5.23 2.11 21.96
CA THR A 183 -6.15 2.95 22.74
C THR A 183 -7.43 2.18 23.00
N ASP A 184 -7.84 2.13 24.26
CA ASP A 184 -9.17 1.67 24.64
C ASP A 184 -10.18 2.81 24.40
N ASN A 185 -11.15 2.58 23.52
CA ASN A 185 -12.15 3.61 23.19
C ASN A 185 -13.30 3.69 24.22
N GLY A 186 -13.37 2.77 25.18
CA GLY A 186 -14.39 2.74 26.25
C GLY A 186 -15.78 2.28 25.80
N ASP A 187 -15.95 1.93 24.52
CA ASP A 187 -17.23 1.48 23.93
C ASP A 187 -17.22 -0.02 23.54
N GLY A 188 -16.23 -0.77 24.01
CA GLY A 188 -16.02 -2.16 23.64
C GLY A 188 -15.21 -2.33 22.37
N THR A 189 -14.59 -1.26 21.87
CA THR A 189 -13.62 -1.29 20.78
C THR A 189 -12.25 -0.80 21.25
N ILE A 190 -11.22 -1.19 20.53
CA ILE A 190 -9.87 -0.62 20.64
C ILE A 190 -9.44 -0.06 19.30
N THR A 191 -8.62 0.99 19.35
CA THR A 191 -7.89 1.48 18.17
C THR A 191 -6.44 1.06 18.28
N MET A 192 -5.95 0.35 17.26
CA MET A 192 -4.56 -0.04 17.13
C MET A 192 -3.92 0.78 16.01
N VAL A 193 -2.75 1.35 16.27
CA VAL A 193 -1.89 1.96 15.27
C VAL A 193 -0.62 1.12 15.22
N ILE A 194 -0.31 0.56 14.07
CA ILE A 194 0.85 -0.33 13.87
C ILE A 194 1.74 0.29 12.81
N GLN A 195 3.03 0.38 13.10
CA GLN A 195 4.04 0.74 12.14
C GLN A 195 4.87 -0.49 11.77
N PRO A 196 4.83 -0.94 10.50
CA PRO A 196 5.73 -1.97 10.02
C PRO A 196 7.18 -1.49 9.93
N LYS A 197 8.12 -2.42 10.01
CA LYS A 197 9.53 -2.16 9.71
C LYS A 197 9.70 -1.76 8.24
N ALA A 198 10.74 -0.98 7.97
CA ALA A 198 11.11 -0.60 6.62
C ALA A 198 11.50 -1.83 5.78
N ALA A 199 11.24 -1.74 4.47
CA ALA A 199 11.65 -2.75 3.50
C ALA A 199 12.03 -2.10 2.17
N GLU A 200 12.84 -2.80 1.37
CA GLU A 200 13.21 -2.38 0.03
C GLU A 200 12.64 -3.37 -1.00
N MET A 201 12.18 -2.85 -2.15
CA MET A 201 11.63 -3.66 -3.24
C MET A 201 10.56 -4.65 -2.75
N SER A 202 9.73 -4.22 -1.82
CA SER A 202 8.76 -5.06 -1.12
C SER A 202 7.81 -5.77 -2.07
N MET A 203 7.60 -7.03 -1.80
CA MET A 203 6.64 -7.86 -2.51
C MET A 203 5.54 -8.32 -1.57
N ARG A 204 4.32 -8.40 -2.08
CA ARG A 204 3.14 -8.74 -1.30
C ARG A 204 3.32 -10.08 -0.57
N GLY A 205 3.19 -10.03 0.75
CA GLY A 205 3.27 -11.18 1.64
C GLY A 205 4.69 -11.77 1.80
N GLU A 206 5.75 -11.05 1.49
CA GLU A 206 7.12 -11.55 1.55
C GLU A 206 7.97 -10.86 2.62
N ASP A 207 7.53 -9.69 3.07
CA ASP A 207 8.25 -8.88 4.06
C ASP A 207 7.27 -8.02 4.88
N SER A 208 7.80 -7.29 5.85
CA SER A 208 7.02 -6.44 6.76
C SER A 208 6.07 -5.48 6.05
N GLN A 209 6.47 -4.88 4.96
CA GLN A 209 5.63 -3.93 4.21
C GLN A 209 4.59 -4.67 3.37
N GLY A 210 5.00 -5.76 2.71
CA GLY A 210 4.14 -6.60 1.89
C GLY A 210 3.11 -7.40 2.69
N ASP A 211 3.35 -7.62 3.98
CA ASP A 211 2.41 -8.28 4.88
C ASP A 211 1.30 -7.34 5.37
N PHE A 212 1.57 -6.02 5.40
CA PHE A 212 0.60 -5.03 5.83
C PHE A 212 -0.05 -4.23 4.70
N PHE A 213 0.67 -3.93 3.62
CA PHE A 213 0.22 -2.99 2.61
C PHE A 213 0.01 -3.60 1.22
N GLU A 214 -0.77 -2.90 0.42
CA GLU A 214 -0.83 -3.11 -1.02
C GLU A 214 0.39 -2.46 -1.67
N VAL A 215 1.55 -3.14 -1.57
CA VAL A 215 2.82 -2.64 -2.09
C VAL A 215 2.84 -2.55 -3.61
N LEU A 216 3.73 -1.72 -4.16
CA LEU A 216 3.85 -1.49 -5.61
C LEU A 216 4.28 -2.74 -6.39
N GLY A 217 4.91 -3.71 -5.70
CA GLY A 217 5.43 -4.92 -6.31
C GLY A 217 6.59 -4.63 -7.27
N ASP A 218 6.75 -5.46 -8.30
CA ASP A 218 7.78 -5.26 -9.32
C ASP A 218 7.45 -4.08 -10.23
N ILE A 219 7.78 -2.87 -9.76
CA ILE A 219 7.61 -1.64 -10.51
C ILE A 219 8.60 -1.53 -11.68
N SER A 220 9.73 -2.26 -11.64
CA SER A 220 10.74 -2.24 -12.70
C SER A 220 10.17 -2.71 -14.03
N ALA A 221 9.43 -3.81 -14.01
CA ALA A 221 8.73 -4.32 -15.19
C ALA A 221 7.69 -3.34 -15.73
N THR A 222 7.03 -2.58 -14.84
CA THR A 222 6.06 -1.55 -15.22
C THR A 222 6.75 -0.36 -15.88
N VAL A 223 7.84 0.13 -15.31
CA VAL A 223 8.59 1.27 -15.85
C VAL A 223 9.26 0.92 -17.17
N ALA A 224 9.77 -0.30 -17.33
CA ALA A 224 10.37 -0.78 -18.57
C ALA A 224 9.40 -0.76 -19.78
N GLN A 225 8.08 -0.71 -19.53
CA GLN A 225 7.05 -0.64 -20.58
C GLN A 225 6.62 0.80 -20.92
N ILE A 226 7.20 1.80 -20.27
CA ILE A 226 6.87 3.21 -20.55
C ILE A 226 7.78 3.72 -21.67
N ASP A 227 7.28 3.83 -22.87
CA ASP A 227 8.04 4.18 -24.10
C ASP A 227 8.91 5.43 -23.98
N VAL A 228 8.53 6.39 -23.15
CA VAL A 228 9.26 7.66 -22.98
C VAL A 228 10.42 7.57 -21.99
N ILE A 229 10.58 6.42 -21.30
CA ILE A 229 11.64 6.16 -20.33
C ILE A 229 12.60 5.11 -20.90
N SER A 230 13.88 5.40 -20.83
CA SER A 230 14.95 4.45 -21.10
C SER A 230 16.11 4.68 -20.13
N PHE A 231 17.09 3.80 -20.12
CA PHE A 231 18.24 3.91 -19.24
C PHE A 231 19.51 4.13 -20.05
N ALA A 232 20.37 5.04 -19.59
CA ALA A 232 21.66 5.29 -20.21
C ALA A 232 22.64 4.13 -19.95
N GLN A 233 22.46 3.40 -18.84
CA GLN A 233 23.26 2.26 -18.42
C GLN A 233 22.34 1.23 -17.76
N GLY A 234 22.59 -0.05 -17.99
CA GLY A 234 21.82 -1.14 -17.37
C GLY A 234 20.35 -1.22 -17.80
N THR A 235 19.59 -1.95 -17.03
CA THR A 235 18.16 -2.22 -17.23
C THR A 235 17.32 -1.43 -16.22
N ALA A 236 15.99 -1.55 -16.30
CA ALA A 236 15.09 -1.00 -15.28
C ALA A 236 15.36 -1.63 -13.90
N GLU A 237 15.61 -2.92 -13.85
CA GLU A 237 15.90 -3.63 -12.60
C GLU A 237 17.18 -3.14 -11.92
N ASP A 238 18.20 -2.76 -12.70
CA ASP A 238 19.47 -2.24 -12.16
C ASP A 238 19.34 -0.83 -11.60
N ASN A 239 18.36 -0.08 -12.09
CA ASN A 239 18.29 1.36 -11.90
C ASN A 239 17.10 1.83 -11.06
N ILE A 240 16.17 0.95 -10.70
CA ILE A 240 15.00 1.30 -9.91
C ILE A 240 15.12 0.70 -8.51
N LYS A 241 14.93 1.55 -7.52
CA LYS A 241 14.85 1.17 -6.12
C LYS A 241 13.60 1.76 -5.49
N VAL A 242 12.87 0.94 -4.74
CA VAL A 242 11.72 1.38 -3.94
C VAL A 242 12.00 1.09 -2.49
N THR A 243 11.96 2.12 -1.67
CA THR A 243 12.15 2.02 -0.22
C THR A 243 10.83 2.36 0.47
N TYR A 244 10.32 1.44 1.27
CA TYR A 244 9.10 1.61 2.06
C TYR A 244 9.48 1.91 3.50
N LYS A 245 8.99 3.03 4.06
CA LYS A 245 9.33 3.45 5.42
C LYS A 245 8.31 4.44 5.98
N GLY A 246 8.01 4.32 7.28
CA GLY A 246 7.19 5.29 8.00
C GLY A 246 5.69 5.21 7.70
N GLY A 247 5.24 4.17 7.00
CA GLY A 247 3.82 3.89 6.82
C GLY A 247 3.18 3.36 8.10
N THR A 248 1.86 3.51 8.24
CA THR A 248 1.11 3.04 9.41
C THR A 248 -0.19 2.35 9.03
N VAL A 249 -0.61 1.41 9.85
CA VAL A 249 -1.94 0.81 9.82
C VAL A 249 -2.69 1.24 11.07
N THR A 250 -3.82 1.91 10.88
CA THR A 250 -4.74 2.26 11.97
C THR A 250 -6.01 1.44 11.82
N CYS A 251 -6.39 0.67 12.83
CA CYS A 251 -7.63 -0.09 12.78
C CYS A 251 -8.42 0.00 14.09
N THR A 252 -9.75 0.06 13.97
CA THR A 252 -10.68 -0.04 15.10
C THR A 252 -11.26 -1.45 15.11
N ILE A 253 -11.07 -2.16 16.22
CA ILE A 253 -11.44 -3.55 16.39
C ILE A 253 -12.45 -3.69 17.52
N ASN A 254 -13.55 -4.39 17.25
CA ASN A 254 -14.49 -4.78 18.31
C ASN A 254 -13.88 -5.94 19.12
N THR A 255 -13.68 -5.71 20.42
CA THR A 255 -12.96 -6.66 21.27
C THR A 255 -13.72 -7.95 21.56
N LYS A 256 -15.05 -7.95 21.41
CA LYS A 256 -15.89 -9.13 21.62
C LYS A 256 -15.94 -10.03 20.39
N THR A 257 -16.06 -9.41 19.20
CA THR A 257 -16.21 -10.15 17.94
C THR A 257 -14.91 -10.31 17.17
N LYS A 258 -13.88 -9.52 17.49
CA LYS A 258 -12.64 -9.36 16.73
C LYS A 258 -12.84 -8.79 15.32
N GLU A 259 -14.01 -8.21 15.02
CA GLU A 259 -14.25 -7.56 13.74
C GLU A 259 -13.51 -6.23 13.65
N ILE A 260 -12.74 -6.04 12.59
CA ILE A 260 -12.25 -4.71 12.20
C ILE A 260 -13.42 -3.95 11.62
N THR A 261 -13.82 -2.86 12.27
CA THR A 261 -14.95 -2.03 11.84
C THR A 261 -14.53 -0.82 11.04
N LYS A 262 -13.29 -0.36 11.25
CA LYS A 262 -12.63 0.70 10.48
C LYS A 262 -11.16 0.34 10.30
N ALA A 263 -10.59 0.69 9.17
CA ALA A 263 -9.16 0.60 8.96
C ALA A 263 -8.67 1.68 8.00
N GLU A 264 -7.44 2.10 8.20
CA GLU A 264 -6.71 3.03 7.37
C GLU A 264 -5.28 2.51 7.23
N TYR A 265 -4.85 2.32 6.00
CA TYR A 265 -3.51 1.86 5.67
C TYR A 265 -2.82 2.98 4.92
N ASP A 266 -1.86 3.61 5.56
CA ASP A 266 -1.06 4.71 5.01
C ASP A 266 0.33 4.20 4.65
N MET A 267 0.51 3.70 3.42
CA MET A 267 1.81 3.29 2.92
C MET A 267 2.61 4.48 2.42
N VAL A 268 3.90 4.50 2.70
CA VAL A 268 4.84 5.51 2.20
C VAL A 268 5.97 4.78 1.48
N ALA A 269 6.21 5.14 0.22
CA ALA A 269 7.25 4.57 -0.61
C ALA A 269 8.02 5.67 -1.33
N GLU A 270 9.35 5.62 -1.26
CA GLU A 270 10.25 6.43 -2.08
C GLU A 270 10.71 5.59 -3.26
N VAL A 271 10.46 6.10 -4.48
CA VAL A 271 10.95 5.48 -5.72
C VAL A 271 12.14 6.29 -6.20
N ALA A 272 13.30 5.66 -6.29
CA ALA A 272 14.51 6.23 -6.86
C ALA A 272 14.81 5.55 -8.20
N VAL A 273 15.22 6.35 -9.18
CA VAL A 273 15.55 5.89 -10.54
C VAL A 273 16.89 6.50 -10.93
N ASN A 274 17.87 5.69 -11.29
CA ASN A 274 19.18 6.14 -11.74
C ASN A 274 19.32 5.99 -13.25
N HIS A 275 20.27 6.72 -13.82
CA HIS A 275 20.61 6.66 -15.25
C HIS A 275 19.41 6.80 -16.20
N ALA A 276 18.36 7.49 -15.78
CA ALA A 276 17.15 7.64 -16.56
C ALA A 276 17.31 8.64 -17.73
N ASN A 277 16.77 8.25 -18.88
CA ASN A 277 16.50 9.15 -19.99
C ASN A 277 14.99 9.35 -20.09
N VAL A 278 14.54 10.60 -20.05
CA VAL A 278 13.12 10.95 -20.23
C VAL A 278 13.01 12.09 -21.22
N ALA A 279 12.50 11.84 -22.39
CA ALA A 279 12.43 12.80 -23.50
C ALA A 279 13.80 13.43 -23.80
N VAL A 280 13.97 14.74 -23.54
CA VAL A 280 15.23 15.48 -23.79
C VAL A 280 16.23 15.37 -22.62
N ILE A 281 15.81 14.84 -21.48
CA ILE A 281 16.65 14.69 -20.29
C ILE A 281 17.40 13.36 -20.42
N LYS A 282 18.71 13.42 -20.28
CA LYS A 282 19.61 12.27 -20.49
C LYS A 282 20.47 12.02 -19.25
N ASP A 283 20.57 10.73 -18.91
CA ASP A 283 21.45 10.22 -17.85
C ASP A 283 21.31 10.98 -16.52
N LYS A 284 20.11 10.96 -15.95
CA LYS A 284 19.79 11.65 -14.71
C LYS A 284 19.27 10.70 -13.65
N SER A 285 19.52 11.07 -12.39
CA SER A 285 18.84 10.45 -11.26
C SER A 285 17.54 11.19 -10.96
N ALA A 286 16.51 10.43 -10.66
CA ALA A 286 15.20 10.94 -10.30
C ALA A 286 14.70 10.24 -9.03
N SER A 287 13.95 10.95 -8.23
CA SER A 287 13.20 10.35 -7.12
C SER A 287 11.81 10.95 -7.00
N LEU A 288 10.91 10.18 -6.44
CA LEU A 288 9.58 10.64 -6.08
C LEU A 288 9.06 9.89 -4.85
N LEU A 289 8.25 10.58 -4.06
CA LEU A 289 7.57 9.99 -2.91
C LEU A 289 6.14 9.63 -3.30
N ILE A 290 5.75 8.42 -2.97
CA ILE A 290 4.38 7.91 -3.15
C ILE A 290 3.78 7.70 -1.76
N LYS A 291 2.59 8.28 -1.54
CA LYS A 291 1.73 7.95 -0.40
C LYS A 291 0.49 7.26 -0.93
N TYR A 292 0.29 6.04 -0.47
CA TYR A 292 -0.83 5.23 -0.86
C TYR A 292 -1.70 4.92 0.36
N LYS A 293 -2.94 5.36 0.28
CA LYS A 293 -3.90 5.22 1.35
C LYS A 293 -5.05 4.31 0.96
N ASN A 294 -5.33 3.34 1.82
CA ASN A 294 -6.53 2.52 1.73
C ASN A 294 -7.41 2.80 2.95
N THR A 295 -8.67 3.11 2.74
CA THR A 295 -9.62 3.48 3.80
C THR A 295 -10.80 2.52 3.81
N PHE A 296 -11.14 2.02 5.00
CA PHE A 296 -12.25 1.10 5.25
C PHE A 296 -13.13 1.62 6.39
N PRO A 297 -14.47 1.69 6.24
CA PRO A 297 -15.21 1.41 5.02
C PRO A 297 -14.97 2.47 3.93
N ALA A 298 -15.16 2.07 2.68
CA ALA A 298 -15.20 3.01 1.56
C ALA A 298 -16.34 4.02 1.75
N SER A 299 -16.14 5.23 1.22
CA SER A 299 -17.23 6.21 1.19
C SER A 299 -18.36 5.74 0.28
N ASP A 300 -19.60 6.05 0.62
CA ASP A 300 -20.76 5.66 -0.18
C ASP A 300 -20.67 6.19 -1.63
N GLU A 301 -20.09 7.37 -1.81
CA GLU A 301 -19.90 7.96 -3.13
C GLU A 301 -18.92 7.16 -3.98
N VAL A 302 -17.78 6.75 -3.40
CA VAL A 302 -16.78 5.92 -4.10
C VAL A 302 -17.34 4.54 -4.37
N THR A 303 -18.03 3.93 -3.40
CA THR A 303 -18.66 2.62 -3.53
C THR A 303 -19.65 2.60 -4.68
N MET A 304 -20.47 3.64 -4.82
CA MET A 304 -21.47 3.74 -5.88
C MET A 304 -20.84 4.00 -7.26
N LYS A 305 -19.84 4.90 -7.34
CA LYS A 305 -19.19 5.28 -8.61
C LYS A 305 -18.31 4.18 -9.17
N ALA A 306 -17.52 3.52 -8.32
CA ALA A 306 -16.53 2.58 -8.82
C ALA A 306 -17.13 1.28 -9.34
N ARG A 307 -18.26 0.82 -8.79
CA ARG A 307 -18.90 -0.44 -9.19
C ARG A 307 -20.40 -0.38 -9.37
N GLN A 308 -21.03 0.74 -9.12
CA GLN A 308 -22.49 0.91 -9.11
C GLN A 308 -23.19 -0.04 -8.13
N PHE A 309 -22.51 -0.43 -7.07
CA PHE A 309 -23.09 -1.26 -6.02
C PHE A 309 -23.90 -0.43 -5.04
N LYS A 310 -25.05 -0.96 -4.67
CA LYS A 310 -25.84 -0.48 -3.53
C LYS A 310 -25.82 -1.56 -2.47
N ARG A 311 -25.44 -1.20 -1.25
CA ARG A 311 -25.57 -2.09 -0.12
C ARG A 311 -27.05 -2.38 0.09
N LYS A 312 -27.42 -3.66 0.22
CA LYS A 312 -28.80 -4.10 0.44
C LYS A 312 -29.18 -3.95 1.91
#